data_4cc65a54ca48cebd38b523338ad2132e
#
_entry.id   4cc65a54ca48cebd38b523338ad2132e
#
_cell.length_a   1.000
_cell.length_b   1.000
_cell.length_c   1.000
_cell.angle_alpha   90.00
_cell.angle_beta   90.00
_cell.angle_gamma   90.00
#
_symmetry.space_group_name_H-M   'P 1'
#
loop_
_entity.id
_entity.type
_entity.pdbx_description
1 polymer ?
#
loop_
_entity_poly.entity_id
_entity_poly.type
_entity_poly.pdbx_seq_one_letter_code
_entity_poly.pdbx_strand_id
1 'polypeptide(L)'
;MSGALQKMDEFNLDDYIRAIHFDSFKVPKVPFQLPVSRQYYGLKEMREGELDFLKHTVLSKSMEPLHLCCDMPVEDMAQDEEFAKKYMFGLAMVLKKGLHIHIIHDVERPMKDMMLGLENWIPLYMTGQISPYYLKGIQNKVYCHLHYTSGQAAMTGDCISGHHDTAHYYLTSRREEVEICRKNTEYLLKKAHLLMEIYRE
;
A
#
# COMPACT_ATOMS: atom_id res chain seq x y z
N MET A 1 -24.96 11.92 14.92
CA MET A 1 -24.58 11.38 13.60
C MET A 1 -24.27 12.45 12.54
N SER A 2 -24.82 13.68 12.61
CA SER A 2 -24.58 14.73 11.59
C SER A 2 -23.14 15.30 11.56
N GLY A 3 -22.41 15.32 12.67
CA GLY A 3 -21.09 15.93 12.74
C GLY A 3 -19.95 15.11 12.09
N ALA A 4 -20.12 13.80 11.91
CA ALA A 4 -19.14 12.96 11.23
C ALA A 4 -19.26 13.04 9.71
N LEU A 5 -20.49 13.15 9.19
CA LEU A 5 -20.76 13.32 7.76
C LEU A 5 -20.32 14.69 7.24
N GLN A 6 -20.52 15.75 8.04
CA GLN A 6 -20.11 17.11 7.69
C GLN A 6 -18.59 17.28 7.56
N LYS A 7 -17.80 16.47 8.32
CA LYS A 7 -16.32 16.43 8.18
C LYS A 7 -15.83 15.70 6.94
N MET A 8 -16.67 14.89 6.31
CA MET A 8 -16.30 14.14 5.10
C MET A 8 -16.21 15.04 3.87
N ASP A 9 -17.04 16.07 3.77
CA ASP A 9 -17.04 17.03 2.65
C ASP A 9 -15.85 18.01 2.70
N GLU A 10 -15.21 18.15 3.86
CA GLU A 10 -14.11 19.09 4.09
C GLU A 10 -12.70 18.45 4.01
N PHE A 11 -12.59 17.14 3.71
CA PHE A 11 -11.30 16.49 3.66
C PHE A 11 -10.44 17.03 2.51
N ASN A 12 -9.29 17.61 2.88
CA ASN A 12 -8.30 18.11 1.94
C ASN A 12 -7.01 17.30 2.04
N LEU A 13 -6.64 16.66 0.93
CA LEU A 13 -5.43 15.82 0.87
C LEU A 13 -4.15 16.62 1.15
N ASP A 14 -4.07 17.90 0.73
CA ASP A 14 -2.90 18.73 1.00
C ASP A 14 -2.78 19.07 2.49
N ASP A 15 -3.90 19.28 3.18
CA ASP A 15 -3.89 19.49 4.63
C ASP A 15 -3.52 18.21 5.39
N TYR A 16 -4.00 17.05 4.93
CA TYR A 16 -3.57 15.76 5.45
C TYR A 16 -2.06 15.55 5.28
N ILE A 17 -1.53 15.83 4.10
CA ILE A 17 -0.09 15.76 3.82
C ILE A 17 0.71 16.71 4.73
N ARG A 18 0.19 17.92 5.01
CA ARG A 18 0.84 18.87 5.94
C ARG A 18 0.77 18.42 7.40
N ALA A 19 -0.34 17.79 7.81
CA ALA A 19 -0.55 17.32 9.17
C ALA A 19 0.36 16.13 9.55
N ILE A 20 0.76 15.33 8.56
CA ILE A 20 1.82 14.33 8.72
C ILE A 20 3.14 15.10 8.75
N HIS A 21 3.57 15.61 9.92
CA HIS A 21 4.79 16.42 10.09
C HIS A 21 6.02 15.78 9.44
N PHE A 22 6.46 16.37 8.34
CA PHE A 22 7.62 15.93 7.54
C PHE A 22 8.85 16.80 7.69
N ASP A 23 9.07 17.39 8.84
CA ASP A 23 10.29 18.18 9.12
C ASP A 23 11.59 17.35 8.99
N SER A 24 11.49 16.03 8.89
CA SER A 24 12.64 15.12 8.74
C SER A 24 12.89 14.63 7.31
N PHE A 25 12.00 14.89 6.35
CA PHE A 25 12.24 14.50 4.95
C PHE A 25 13.10 15.53 4.21
N LYS A 26 14.38 15.47 4.45
CA LYS A 26 15.35 16.08 3.52
C LYS A 26 15.30 15.28 2.23
N VAL A 27 14.66 15.83 1.18
CA VAL A 27 14.80 15.30 -0.17
C VAL A 27 16.31 15.24 -0.47
N PRO A 28 16.88 14.07 -0.75
CA PRO A 28 18.31 14.00 -1.06
C PRO A 28 18.59 14.89 -2.27
N LYS A 29 19.55 15.81 -2.15
CA LYS A 29 19.99 16.69 -3.25
C LYS A 29 20.80 15.95 -4.33
N VAL A 30 20.99 14.65 -4.19
CA VAL A 30 21.72 13.80 -5.14
C VAL A 30 20.72 13.13 -6.06
N PRO A 31 20.97 13.00 -7.37
CA PRO A 31 20.10 12.24 -8.26
C PRO A 31 19.96 10.83 -7.72
N PHE A 32 18.79 10.54 -7.18
CA PHE A 32 18.47 9.27 -6.53
C PHE A 32 18.18 8.27 -7.63
N GLN A 33 19.10 7.35 -7.87
CA GLN A 33 18.85 6.21 -8.77
C GLN A 33 18.15 5.12 -7.99
N LEU A 34 16.89 4.89 -8.31
CA LEU A 34 16.17 3.74 -7.81
C LEU A 34 16.74 2.47 -8.46
N PRO A 35 16.95 1.39 -7.70
CA PRO A 35 17.45 0.14 -8.26
C PRO A 35 16.43 -0.43 -9.25
N VAL A 36 16.91 -0.97 -10.37
CA VAL A 36 16.05 -1.65 -11.36
C VAL A 36 15.43 -2.92 -10.76
N SER A 37 16.19 -3.62 -9.92
CA SER A 37 15.70 -4.74 -9.11
C SER A 37 16.51 -4.85 -7.83
N ARG A 38 15.87 -5.25 -6.74
CA ARG A 38 16.51 -5.45 -5.45
C ARG A 38 15.79 -6.53 -4.64
N GLN A 39 16.56 -7.31 -3.92
CA GLN A 39 16.07 -8.27 -2.95
C GLN A 39 16.14 -7.67 -1.55
N TYR A 40 15.17 -8.03 -0.71
CA TYR A 40 15.04 -7.58 0.66
C TYR A 40 14.79 -8.79 1.55
N TYR A 41 15.38 -8.80 2.73
CA TYR A 41 15.29 -9.92 3.67
C TYR A 41 14.78 -9.45 5.03
N GLY A 42 13.83 -10.19 5.57
CA GLY A 42 13.24 -9.91 6.85
C GLY A 42 12.36 -8.65 6.87
N LEU A 43 11.76 -8.38 8.02
CA LEU A 43 10.75 -7.33 8.18
C LEU A 43 11.29 -5.91 7.96
N LYS A 44 12.51 -5.64 8.45
CA LYS A 44 13.09 -4.30 8.32
C LYS A 44 13.33 -3.92 6.86
N GLU A 45 13.94 -4.83 6.10
CA GLU A 45 14.22 -4.57 4.70
C GLU A 45 12.94 -4.64 3.84
N MET A 46 11.93 -5.44 4.23
CA MET A 46 10.61 -5.41 3.60
C MET A 46 10.03 -4.00 3.63
N ARG A 47 10.06 -3.34 4.79
CA ARG A 47 9.58 -1.95 4.94
C ARG A 47 10.36 -0.97 4.05
N GLU A 48 11.67 -1.14 3.93
CA GLU A 48 12.49 -0.35 2.99
C GLU A 48 12.04 -0.58 1.54
N GLY A 49 11.78 -1.83 1.18
CA GLY A 49 11.30 -2.22 -0.14
C GLY A 49 9.94 -1.61 -0.47
N GLU A 50 8.99 -1.59 0.47
CA GLU A 50 7.69 -0.95 0.28
C GLU A 50 7.82 0.56 0.02
N LEU A 51 8.71 1.24 0.74
CA LEU A 51 8.99 2.66 0.48
C LEU A 51 9.66 2.87 -0.87
N ASP A 52 10.58 2.01 -1.27
CA ASP A 52 11.22 2.08 -2.58
C ASP A 52 10.20 1.81 -3.71
N PHE A 53 9.28 0.87 -3.53
CA PHE A 53 8.17 0.62 -4.45
C PHE A 53 7.28 1.86 -4.63
N LEU A 54 6.90 2.53 -3.54
CA LEU A 54 6.12 3.76 -3.59
C LEU A 54 6.89 4.89 -4.30
N LYS A 55 8.20 5.02 -4.07
CA LYS A 55 9.04 5.99 -4.78
C LYS A 55 9.08 5.70 -6.30
N HIS A 56 9.26 4.44 -6.70
CA HIS A 56 9.18 4.06 -8.12
C HIS A 56 7.85 4.48 -8.74
N THR A 57 6.75 4.25 -8.03
CA THR A 57 5.40 4.58 -8.50
C THR A 57 5.20 6.08 -8.63
N VAL A 58 5.55 6.86 -7.59
CA VAL A 58 5.36 8.31 -7.57
C VAL A 58 6.23 9.02 -8.61
N LEU A 59 7.50 8.62 -8.74
CA LEU A 59 8.47 9.27 -9.64
C LEU A 59 8.32 8.84 -11.09
N SER A 60 7.58 7.77 -11.38
CA SER A 60 7.34 7.30 -12.75
C SER A 60 6.44 8.28 -13.51
N LYS A 61 6.43 8.16 -14.86
CA LYS A 61 5.48 8.87 -15.73
C LYS A 61 4.17 8.11 -15.94
N SER A 62 4.09 6.86 -15.46
CA SER A 62 2.90 6.04 -15.60
C SER A 62 1.75 6.62 -14.80
N MET A 63 0.54 6.57 -15.39
CA MET A 63 -0.73 6.91 -14.75
C MET A 63 -1.59 5.67 -14.50
N GLU A 64 -1.01 4.48 -14.63
CA GLU A 64 -1.70 3.24 -14.30
C GLU A 64 -1.96 3.13 -12.78
N PRO A 65 -3.06 2.48 -12.38
CA PRO A 65 -3.41 2.35 -10.98
C PRO A 65 -2.37 1.56 -10.19
N LEU A 66 -2.33 1.85 -8.90
CA LEU A 66 -1.57 1.10 -7.92
C LEU A 66 -2.43 -0.02 -7.35
N HIS A 67 -1.88 -1.21 -7.26
CA HIS A 67 -2.54 -2.37 -6.66
C HIS A 67 -1.76 -2.86 -5.46
N LEU A 68 -2.46 -3.01 -4.34
CA LEU A 68 -1.90 -3.48 -3.07
C LEU A 68 -2.65 -4.72 -2.61
N CYS A 69 -1.93 -5.82 -2.45
CA CYS A 69 -2.43 -7.03 -1.81
C CYS A 69 -1.40 -7.49 -0.78
N CYS A 70 -1.77 -7.43 0.50
CA CYS A 70 -0.91 -7.83 1.60
C CYS A 70 -1.77 -8.38 2.73
N ASP A 71 -1.51 -9.61 3.12
CA ASP A 71 -2.17 -10.29 4.23
C ASP A 71 -1.28 -10.41 5.48
N MET A 72 -0.15 -9.71 5.49
CA MET A 72 0.75 -9.65 6.64
C MET A 72 0.08 -8.96 7.83
N PRO A 73 0.45 -9.32 9.08
CA PRO A 73 -0.12 -8.69 10.27
C PRO A 73 0.05 -7.16 10.26
N VAL A 74 -1.00 -6.44 10.65
CA VAL A 74 -0.96 -4.97 10.74
C VAL A 74 0.09 -4.51 11.76
N GLU A 75 0.35 -5.30 12.77
CA GLU A 75 1.37 -5.04 13.79
C GLU A 75 2.76 -4.88 13.20
N ASP A 76 3.08 -5.62 12.14
CA ASP A 76 4.36 -5.53 11.44
C ASP A 76 4.60 -4.14 10.82
N MET A 77 3.52 -3.45 10.50
CA MET A 77 3.55 -2.06 10.00
C MET A 77 3.51 -1.05 11.14
N ALA A 78 2.67 -1.31 12.16
CA ALA A 78 2.39 -0.37 13.24
C ALA A 78 3.50 -0.26 14.29
N GLN A 79 4.37 -1.27 14.43
CA GLN A 79 5.47 -1.25 15.40
C GLN A 79 6.54 -0.18 15.11
N ASP A 80 6.63 0.29 13.88
CA ASP A 80 7.56 1.34 13.47
C ASP A 80 6.77 2.59 13.03
N GLU A 81 6.58 3.51 13.97
CA GLU A 81 5.82 4.73 13.70
C GLU A 81 6.44 5.60 12.60
N GLU A 82 7.77 5.60 12.48
CA GLU A 82 8.45 6.37 11.44
C GLU A 82 8.18 5.76 10.07
N PHE A 83 8.26 4.44 9.97
CA PHE A 83 7.90 3.73 8.75
C PHE A 83 6.43 3.97 8.40
N ALA A 84 5.51 3.79 9.36
CA ALA A 84 4.07 3.98 9.12
C ALA A 84 3.77 5.38 8.56
N LYS A 85 4.36 6.43 9.13
CA LYS A 85 4.23 7.81 8.62
C LYS A 85 4.76 7.95 7.19
N LYS A 86 5.94 7.39 6.90
CA LYS A 86 6.54 7.43 5.55
C LYS A 86 5.69 6.68 4.53
N TYR A 87 5.15 5.53 4.90
CA TYR A 87 4.29 4.73 4.06
C TYR A 87 2.99 5.46 3.71
N MET A 88 2.31 6.00 4.71
CA MET A 88 1.08 6.78 4.51
C MET A 88 1.32 8.03 3.66
N PHE A 89 2.45 8.70 3.84
CA PHE A 89 2.84 9.80 2.97
C PHE A 89 3.07 9.35 1.52
N GLY A 90 3.77 8.26 1.33
CA GLY A 90 3.98 7.70 -0.01
C GLY A 90 2.65 7.42 -0.71
N LEU A 91 1.67 6.84 -0.02
CA LEU A 91 0.32 6.63 -0.52
C LEU A 91 -0.40 7.95 -0.84
N ALA A 92 -0.30 8.94 0.04
CA ALA A 92 -0.87 10.26 -0.20
C ALA A 92 -0.26 10.92 -1.44
N MET A 93 1.04 10.75 -1.69
CA MET A 93 1.71 11.23 -2.90
C MET A 93 1.26 10.50 -4.16
N VAL A 94 0.97 9.20 -4.07
CA VAL A 94 0.34 8.42 -5.17
C VAL A 94 -1.02 9.01 -5.53
N LEU A 95 -1.86 9.30 -4.53
CA LEU A 95 -3.17 9.91 -4.72
C LEU A 95 -3.07 11.35 -5.25
N LYS A 96 -2.12 12.15 -4.74
CA LYS A 96 -1.85 13.51 -5.24
C LYS A 96 -1.39 13.52 -6.69
N LYS A 97 -0.66 12.50 -7.13
CA LYS A 97 -0.30 12.29 -8.54
C LYS A 97 -1.53 12.01 -9.42
N GLY A 98 -2.68 11.66 -8.84
CA GLY A 98 -3.93 11.34 -9.52
C GLY A 98 -4.11 9.86 -9.84
N LEU A 99 -3.29 8.98 -9.26
CA LEU A 99 -3.44 7.54 -9.43
C LEU A 99 -4.60 7.01 -8.60
N HIS A 100 -5.25 5.97 -9.11
CA HIS A 100 -6.22 5.18 -8.36
C HIS A 100 -5.51 4.04 -7.63
N ILE A 101 -5.96 3.72 -6.42
CA ILE A 101 -5.43 2.60 -5.63
C ILE A 101 -6.51 1.52 -5.52
N HIS A 102 -6.17 0.30 -5.93
CA HIS A 102 -6.94 -0.89 -5.64
C HIS A 102 -6.26 -1.65 -4.50
N ILE A 103 -6.95 -1.84 -3.40
CA ILE A 103 -6.41 -2.56 -2.24
C ILE A 103 -7.27 -3.78 -1.92
N ILE A 104 -6.63 -4.94 -1.77
CA ILE A 104 -7.27 -6.16 -1.31
C ILE A 104 -6.96 -6.33 0.17
N HIS A 105 -8.01 -6.20 1.00
CA HIS A 105 -7.92 -6.37 2.44
C HIS A 105 -8.14 -7.83 2.86
N ASP A 106 -7.41 -8.25 3.87
CA ASP A 106 -7.76 -9.45 4.61
C ASP A 106 -8.85 -9.09 5.64
N VAL A 107 -10.08 -9.53 5.38
CA VAL A 107 -11.24 -9.28 6.24
C VAL A 107 -11.42 -10.32 7.34
N GLU A 108 -10.61 -11.38 7.36
CA GLU A 108 -10.63 -12.42 8.39
C GLU A 108 -9.72 -12.10 9.58
N ARG A 109 -9.13 -10.90 9.60
CA ARG A 109 -8.29 -10.40 10.70
C ARG A 109 -9.10 -10.20 11.97
N PRO A 110 -8.44 -10.30 13.16
CA PRO A 110 -9.07 -9.89 14.42
C PRO A 110 -9.63 -8.47 14.34
N MET A 111 -10.78 -8.22 14.98
CA MET A 111 -11.45 -6.91 14.95
C MET A 111 -10.52 -5.76 15.34
N LYS A 112 -9.63 -5.97 16.31
CA LYS A 112 -8.65 -4.96 16.74
C LYS A 112 -7.73 -4.53 15.60
N ASP A 113 -7.24 -5.48 14.80
CA ASP A 113 -6.33 -5.23 13.67
C ASP A 113 -7.08 -4.55 12.52
N MET A 114 -8.33 -4.94 12.30
CA MET A 114 -9.20 -4.27 11.33
C MET A 114 -9.42 -2.80 11.71
N MET A 115 -9.72 -2.51 12.97
CA MET A 115 -9.95 -1.14 13.45
C MET A 115 -8.69 -0.29 13.32
N LEU A 116 -7.52 -0.82 13.72
CA LEU A 116 -6.24 -0.13 13.58
C LEU A 116 -5.91 0.17 12.10
N GLY A 117 -6.16 -0.79 11.22
CA GLY A 117 -6.01 -0.59 9.79
C GLY A 117 -6.95 0.50 9.26
N LEU A 118 -8.24 0.45 9.61
CA LEU A 118 -9.23 1.40 9.15
C LEU A 118 -8.92 2.84 9.59
N GLU A 119 -8.51 3.06 10.84
CA GLU A 119 -8.15 4.40 11.34
C GLU A 119 -7.09 5.07 10.47
N ASN A 120 -6.11 4.31 10.00
CA ASN A 120 -5.06 4.84 9.11
C ASN A 120 -5.54 5.05 7.67
N TRP A 121 -6.47 4.23 7.17
CA TRP A 121 -6.92 4.26 5.79
C TRP A 121 -8.10 5.20 5.54
N ILE A 122 -8.97 5.45 6.54
CA ILE A 122 -10.14 6.31 6.39
C ILE A 122 -9.81 7.66 5.74
N PRO A 123 -8.78 8.42 6.19
CA PRO A 123 -8.46 9.70 5.56
C PRO A 123 -8.16 9.58 4.07
N LEU A 124 -7.49 8.51 3.65
CA LEU A 124 -7.17 8.28 2.24
C LEU A 124 -8.39 7.84 1.42
N TYR A 125 -9.32 7.08 2.01
CA TYR A 125 -10.59 6.73 1.36
C TYR A 125 -11.42 7.97 1.03
N MET A 126 -11.31 9.03 1.83
CA MET A 126 -12.01 10.29 1.60
C MET A 126 -11.64 10.97 0.27
N THR A 127 -10.50 10.60 -0.34
CA THR A 127 -10.11 11.10 -1.67
C THR A 127 -11.02 10.60 -2.79
N GLY A 128 -11.75 9.49 -2.56
CA GLY A 128 -12.53 8.80 -3.60
C GLY A 128 -11.68 8.10 -4.67
N GLN A 129 -10.33 8.05 -4.48
CA GLN A 129 -9.40 7.42 -5.42
C GLN A 129 -8.94 6.03 -4.97
N ILE A 130 -9.62 5.42 -3.99
CA ILE A 130 -9.29 4.10 -3.49
C ILE A 130 -10.50 3.19 -3.60
N SER A 131 -10.31 2.02 -4.19
CA SER A 131 -11.29 0.95 -4.22
C SER A 131 -10.83 -0.21 -3.34
N PRO A 132 -11.49 -0.43 -2.19
CA PRO A 132 -11.18 -1.54 -1.30
C PRO A 132 -11.90 -2.82 -1.77
N TYR A 133 -11.17 -3.91 -1.81
CA TYR A 133 -11.65 -5.24 -2.15
C TYR A 133 -11.36 -6.25 -1.05
N TYR A 134 -11.96 -7.42 -1.12
CA TYR A 134 -11.64 -8.58 -0.31
C TYR A 134 -11.80 -9.89 -1.12
N LEU A 135 -11.10 -10.92 -0.70
CA LEU A 135 -11.24 -12.26 -1.26
C LEU A 135 -12.13 -13.11 -0.35
N LYS A 136 -13.08 -13.84 -0.96
CA LYS A 136 -13.89 -14.85 -0.26
C LYS A 136 -13.18 -16.19 -0.27
N GLY A 137 -13.28 -16.92 0.83
CA GLY A 137 -12.81 -18.29 0.94
C GLY A 137 -11.81 -18.49 2.07
N ILE A 138 -11.42 -19.74 2.23
CA ILE A 138 -10.42 -20.12 3.25
C ILE A 138 -9.07 -19.61 2.78
N GLN A 139 -8.50 -18.69 3.53
CA GLN A 139 -7.14 -18.22 3.29
C GLN A 139 -6.14 -19.11 4.02
N ASN A 140 -5.00 -19.34 3.40
CA ASN A 140 -3.93 -20.10 4.04
C ASN A 140 -3.24 -19.19 5.05
N LYS A 141 -3.43 -19.47 6.33
CA LYS A 141 -2.84 -18.69 7.42
C LYS A 141 -1.40 -19.09 7.77
N VAL A 142 -0.86 -20.09 7.08
CA VAL A 142 0.54 -20.52 7.26
C VAL A 142 1.50 -19.56 6.57
N TYR A 143 1.08 -19.02 5.42
CA TYR A 143 1.89 -18.07 4.66
C TYR A 143 1.24 -16.69 4.69
N CYS A 144 2.08 -15.69 4.79
CA CYS A 144 1.71 -14.29 4.54
C CYS A 144 2.35 -13.84 3.24
N HIS A 145 1.61 -13.06 2.45
CA HIS A 145 2.01 -12.65 1.11
C HIS A 145 2.01 -11.13 0.99
N LEU A 146 2.93 -10.64 0.18
CA LEU A 146 2.94 -9.27 -0.30
C LEU A 146 2.99 -9.30 -1.83
N HIS A 147 2.04 -8.64 -2.47
CA HIS A 147 1.96 -8.50 -3.92
C HIS A 147 1.50 -7.10 -4.29
N TYR A 148 2.45 -6.25 -4.63
CA TYR A 148 2.23 -4.87 -5.03
C TYR A 148 2.60 -4.66 -6.48
N THR A 149 1.77 -3.98 -7.24
CA THR A 149 2.06 -3.63 -8.64
C THR A 149 1.63 -2.21 -8.96
N SER A 150 2.38 -1.58 -9.82
CA SER A 150 2.06 -0.30 -10.45
C SER A 150 2.45 -0.36 -11.93
N GLY A 151 2.22 0.71 -12.68
CA GLY A 151 2.65 0.76 -14.09
C GLY A 151 4.17 0.80 -14.28
N GLN A 152 4.96 0.90 -13.21
CA GLN A 152 6.42 1.03 -13.29
C GLN A 152 7.18 -0.02 -12.48
N ALA A 153 6.59 -0.54 -11.41
CA ALA A 153 7.27 -1.44 -10.50
C ALA A 153 6.34 -2.54 -9.98
N ALA A 154 6.93 -3.63 -9.55
CA ALA A 154 6.27 -4.67 -8.79
C ALA A 154 7.13 -5.07 -7.58
N MET A 155 6.49 -5.36 -6.47
CA MET A 155 7.12 -5.93 -5.28
C MET A 155 6.34 -7.16 -4.85
N THR A 156 7.03 -8.27 -4.71
CA THR A 156 6.43 -9.55 -4.34
C THR A 156 7.26 -10.25 -3.27
N GLY A 157 6.64 -11.06 -2.47
CA GLY A 157 7.31 -11.89 -1.48
C GLY A 157 6.34 -12.60 -0.57
N ASP A 158 6.87 -13.49 0.22
CA ASP A 158 6.12 -14.27 1.19
C ASP A 158 6.96 -14.56 2.43
N CYS A 159 6.29 -14.89 3.51
CA CYS A 159 6.91 -15.43 4.71
C CYS A 159 6.00 -16.47 5.37
N ILE A 160 6.55 -17.29 6.24
CA ILE A 160 5.76 -18.09 7.17
C ILE A 160 5.28 -17.17 8.28
N SER A 161 3.98 -17.20 8.58
CA SER A 161 3.37 -16.35 9.59
C SER A 161 4.13 -16.38 10.92
N GLY A 162 4.54 -15.22 11.40
CA GLY A 162 5.35 -15.07 12.62
C GLY A 162 6.86 -15.33 12.46
N HIS A 163 7.35 -15.61 11.25
CA HIS A 163 8.77 -15.91 10.98
C HIS A 163 9.32 -15.03 9.86
N HIS A 164 9.45 -13.72 10.14
CA HIS A 164 9.95 -12.74 9.16
C HIS A 164 11.46 -12.78 8.91
N ASP A 165 12.23 -13.37 9.80
CA ASP A 165 13.69 -13.47 9.72
C ASP A 165 14.17 -14.24 8.48
N THR A 166 13.36 -15.18 7.99
CA THR A 166 13.61 -15.95 6.77
C THR A 166 12.84 -15.44 5.56
N ALA A 167 12.07 -14.38 5.71
CA ALA A 167 11.26 -13.81 4.64
C ALA A 167 12.11 -13.21 3.53
N HIS A 168 11.66 -13.36 2.29
CA HIS A 168 12.32 -12.86 1.10
C HIS A 168 11.34 -12.09 0.22
N TYR A 169 11.75 -10.87 -0.16
CA TYR A 169 10.96 -9.98 -0.99
C TYR A 169 11.79 -9.50 -2.17
N TYR A 170 11.12 -9.25 -3.28
CA TYR A 170 11.75 -8.83 -4.52
C TYR A 170 11.01 -7.63 -5.11
N LEU A 171 11.75 -6.54 -5.31
CA LEU A 171 11.30 -5.35 -6.05
C LEU A 171 11.91 -5.37 -7.43
N THR A 172 11.12 -5.09 -8.45
CA THR A 172 11.58 -4.94 -9.83
C THR A 172 10.88 -3.80 -10.54
N SER A 173 11.61 -3.14 -11.43
CA SER A 173 11.07 -2.23 -12.45
C SER A 173 11.38 -2.71 -13.88
N ARG A 174 11.78 -3.97 -14.04
CA ARG A 174 11.94 -4.60 -15.34
C ARG A 174 10.58 -4.84 -15.97
N ARG A 175 10.37 -4.26 -17.16
CA ARG A 175 9.07 -4.24 -17.81
C ARG A 175 8.40 -5.61 -17.93
N GLU A 176 9.15 -6.62 -18.29
CA GLU A 176 8.61 -7.99 -18.48
C GLU A 176 8.13 -8.58 -17.16
N GLU A 177 8.90 -8.40 -16.08
CA GLU A 177 8.56 -8.90 -14.75
C GLU A 177 7.35 -8.14 -14.16
N VAL A 178 7.32 -6.82 -14.32
CA VAL A 178 6.19 -5.98 -13.91
C VAL A 178 4.91 -6.41 -14.64
N GLU A 179 4.99 -6.70 -15.93
CA GLU A 179 3.84 -7.15 -16.73
C GLU A 179 3.30 -8.51 -16.26
N ILE A 180 4.16 -9.44 -15.85
CA ILE A 180 3.76 -10.72 -15.27
C ILE A 180 3.03 -10.49 -13.93
N CYS A 181 3.59 -9.66 -13.05
CA CYS A 181 2.97 -9.33 -11.78
C CYS A 181 1.63 -8.61 -11.96
N ARG A 182 1.52 -7.71 -12.94
CA ARG A 182 0.27 -7.02 -13.29
C ARG A 182 -0.82 -8.00 -13.71
N LYS A 183 -0.51 -8.97 -14.56
CA LYS A 183 -1.47 -10.02 -14.95
C LYS A 183 -1.94 -10.84 -13.75
N ASN A 184 -1.04 -11.18 -12.83
CA ASN A 184 -1.42 -11.86 -11.60
C ASN A 184 -2.38 -11.01 -10.76
N THR A 185 -2.12 -9.71 -10.64
CA THR A 185 -3.01 -8.76 -9.97
C THR A 185 -4.39 -8.70 -10.62
N GLU A 186 -4.47 -8.69 -11.95
CA GLU A 186 -5.74 -8.72 -12.67
C GLU A 186 -6.54 -10.00 -12.37
N TYR A 187 -5.87 -11.15 -12.23
CA TYR A 187 -6.53 -12.39 -11.83
C TYR A 187 -7.01 -12.35 -10.37
N LEU A 188 -6.25 -11.74 -9.45
CA LEU A 188 -6.68 -11.53 -8.08
C LEU A 188 -7.92 -10.63 -8.02
N LEU A 189 -7.91 -9.49 -8.73
CA LEU A 189 -9.05 -8.56 -8.77
C LEU A 189 -10.31 -9.20 -9.37
N LYS A 190 -10.18 -10.07 -10.38
CA LYS A 190 -11.33 -10.81 -10.94
C LYS A 190 -11.98 -11.76 -9.93
N LYS A 191 -11.23 -12.22 -8.92
CA LYS A 191 -11.72 -13.07 -7.83
C LYS A 191 -12.18 -12.27 -6.62
N ALA A 192 -11.75 -11.04 -6.51
CA ALA A 192 -12.06 -10.18 -5.39
C ALA A 192 -13.46 -9.58 -5.50
N HIS A 193 -14.04 -9.26 -4.36
CA HIS A 193 -15.31 -8.56 -4.25
C HIS A 193 -15.07 -7.16 -3.70
N LEU A 194 -15.79 -6.19 -4.22
CA LEU A 194 -15.74 -4.83 -3.69
C LEU A 194 -16.24 -4.83 -2.24
N LEU A 195 -15.46 -4.25 -1.33
CA LEU A 195 -15.78 -4.20 0.09
C LEU A 195 -16.79 -3.10 0.40
N MET A 196 -16.59 -1.93 -0.20
CA MET A 196 -17.48 -0.77 -0.09
C MET A 196 -17.32 0.15 -1.30
N GLU A 197 -18.36 0.90 -1.62
CA GLU A 197 -18.31 2.01 -2.56
C GLU A 197 -18.25 3.32 -1.78
N ILE A 198 -17.37 4.22 -2.20
CA ILE A 198 -17.22 5.54 -1.58
C ILE A 198 -17.84 6.55 -2.53
N TYR A 199 -19.00 7.06 -2.13
CA TYR A 199 -19.68 8.11 -2.88
C TYR A 199 -19.24 9.48 -2.38
N ARG A 200 -18.95 10.38 -3.32
CA ARG A 200 -18.90 11.83 -3.08
C ARG A 200 -20.14 12.44 -3.74
N GLU A 201 -20.92 13.14 -2.97
CA GLU A 201 -21.95 14.04 -3.49
C GLU A 201 -21.33 15.34 -4.02
#